data_cdebcc89ffc8c496e210ed082d267dbf
#
_entry.id   cdebcc89ffc8c496e210ed082d267dbf
#
_cell.length_a   1.000
_cell.length_b   1.000
_cell.length_c   1.000
_cell.angle_alpha   90.00
_cell.angle_beta   90.00
_cell.angle_gamma   90.00
#
_symmetry.space_group_name_H-M   'P 1'
#
loop_
_entity.id
_entity.type
_entity.pdbx_description
1 polymer ?
#
loop_
_entity_poly.entity_id
_entity_poly.type
_entity_poly.pdbx_seq_one_letter_code
_entity_poly.pdbx_strand_id
1 'polypeptide(L)'
;ANDEAAEIASKRAVNIVCELYRRRIWTDEKAVAIVATAVESPYTSVSNRAMRFFLGMEEQMAADDKARTEDEWQSANTIDYHLHSRKTKTRQRQTIRALKKSKRAQMKKEATNNDGILDIGKDEGVDASKKLFPTIELLRDPQGLAESVFRRLRTSNDKYETKLLRINFITRLTGNHELLILPLYAFLQKYMGGHQRDVTAVLAYTVQACHRYVPPDEIHGILKTIAHNFITDR
;
A
#
# COMPACT_ATOMS: atom_id res chain seq x y z
N ALA A 1 -19.26 -0.61 -26.51
CA ALA A 1 -20.32 -0.26 -25.54
C ALA A 1 -20.47 -1.31 -24.42
N ASN A 2 -20.58 -2.61 -24.73
CA ASN A 2 -20.72 -3.64 -23.69
C ASN A 2 -19.46 -3.85 -22.87
N ASP A 3 -18.30 -3.71 -23.46
CA ASP A 3 -16.99 -3.94 -22.81
C ASP A 3 -16.66 -2.81 -21.82
N GLU A 4 -16.98 -1.58 -22.18
CA GLU A 4 -16.79 -0.40 -21.36
C GLU A 4 -17.74 -0.41 -20.14
N ALA A 5 -18.99 -0.84 -20.35
CA ALA A 5 -19.93 -1.01 -19.25
C ALA A 5 -19.49 -2.11 -18.27
N ALA A 6 -18.92 -3.21 -18.80
CA ALA A 6 -18.37 -4.30 -17.99
C ALA A 6 -17.15 -3.86 -17.16
N GLU A 7 -16.26 -3.04 -17.75
CA GLU A 7 -15.12 -2.47 -17.02
C GLU A 7 -15.58 -1.57 -15.86
N ILE A 8 -16.55 -0.67 -16.13
CA ILE A 8 -17.09 0.24 -15.12
C ILE A 8 -17.77 -0.54 -13.98
N ALA A 9 -18.58 -1.55 -14.34
CA ALA A 9 -19.25 -2.40 -13.35
C ALA A 9 -18.24 -3.17 -12.48
N SER A 10 -17.23 -3.80 -13.09
CA SER A 10 -16.16 -4.52 -12.39
C SER A 10 -15.38 -3.61 -11.46
N LYS A 11 -15.02 -2.41 -11.92
CA LYS A 11 -14.32 -1.41 -11.10
C LYS A 11 -15.15 -0.98 -9.88
N ARG A 12 -16.46 -0.77 -10.07
CA ARG A 12 -17.38 -0.42 -8.98
C ARG A 12 -17.50 -1.55 -7.97
N ALA A 13 -17.64 -2.80 -8.44
CA ALA A 13 -17.71 -3.96 -7.57
C ALA A 13 -16.45 -4.10 -6.70
N VAL A 14 -15.26 -3.99 -7.29
CA VAL A 14 -13.99 -4.02 -6.55
C VAL A 14 -13.91 -2.88 -5.54
N ASN A 15 -14.32 -1.66 -5.92
CA ASN A 15 -14.34 -0.52 -5.00
C ASN A 15 -15.23 -0.77 -3.78
N ILE A 16 -16.40 -1.37 -3.98
CA ILE A 16 -17.32 -1.70 -2.88
C ILE A 16 -16.66 -2.71 -1.93
N VAL A 17 -16.06 -3.78 -2.45
CA VAL A 17 -15.38 -4.79 -1.62
C VAL A 17 -14.21 -4.18 -0.85
N CYS A 18 -13.38 -3.37 -1.51
CA CYS A 18 -12.27 -2.66 -0.86
C CYS A 18 -12.76 -1.73 0.26
N GLU A 19 -13.87 -1.03 0.05
CA GLU A 19 -14.44 -0.13 1.05
C GLU A 19 -15.06 -0.90 2.23
N LEU A 20 -15.73 -2.02 1.99
CA LEU A 20 -16.26 -2.90 3.04
C LEU A 20 -15.12 -3.47 3.90
N TYR A 21 -14.02 -3.88 3.26
CA TYR A 21 -12.82 -4.35 3.96
C TYR A 21 -12.20 -3.23 4.81
N ARG A 22 -12.02 -2.05 4.24
CA ARG A 22 -11.46 -0.89 4.93
C ARG A 22 -12.30 -0.46 6.15
N ARG A 23 -13.63 -0.55 6.04
CA ARG A 23 -14.55 -0.28 7.16
C ARG A 23 -14.65 -1.41 8.17
N ARG A 24 -13.89 -2.51 7.96
CA ARG A 24 -13.93 -3.71 8.81
C ARG A 24 -15.32 -4.35 8.92
N ILE A 25 -16.16 -4.19 7.88
CA ILE A 25 -17.48 -4.83 7.79
C ILE A 25 -17.32 -6.24 7.25
N TRP A 26 -16.44 -6.42 6.26
CA TRP A 26 -16.18 -7.71 5.63
C TRP A 26 -14.66 -7.89 5.42
N THR A 27 -14.01 -8.55 6.38
CA THR A 27 -12.55 -8.74 6.44
C THR A 27 -12.13 -10.19 6.19
N ASP A 28 -13.04 -11.02 5.69
CA ASP A 28 -12.80 -12.43 5.49
C ASP A 28 -11.88 -12.70 4.30
N GLU A 29 -11.30 -13.90 4.29
CA GLU A 29 -10.51 -14.43 3.17
C GLU A 29 -11.27 -14.39 1.84
N LYS A 30 -12.61 -14.52 1.86
CA LYS A 30 -13.46 -14.43 0.67
C LYS A 30 -13.41 -13.05 0.02
N ALA A 31 -13.40 -11.98 0.82
CA ALA A 31 -13.29 -10.62 0.31
C ALA A 31 -11.93 -10.42 -0.37
N VAL A 32 -10.86 -10.92 0.25
CA VAL A 32 -9.50 -10.87 -0.31
C VAL A 32 -9.41 -11.69 -1.60
N ALA A 33 -10.02 -12.87 -1.66
CA ALA A 33 -10.06 -13.70 -2.86
C ALA A 33 -10.76 -13.00 -4.04
N ILE A 34 -11.85 -12.28 -3.81
CA ILE A 34 -12.51 -11.48 -4.85
C ILE A 34 -11.59 -10.38 -5.38
N VAL A 35 -10.86 -9.68 -4.49
CA VAL A 35 -9.91 -8.66 -4.93
C VAL A 35 -8.71 -9.29 -5.64
N ALA A 36 -8.26 -10.50 -5.24
CA ALA A 36 -7.21 -11.24 -5.91
C ALA A 36 -7.59 -11.60 -7.36
N THR A 37 -8.81 -12.08 -7.60
CA THR A 37 -9.30 -12.32 -8.97
C THR A 37 -9.39 -11.04 -9.79
N ALA A 38 -9.67 -9.90 -9.15
CA ALA A 38 -9.67 -8.60 -9.81
C ALA A 38 -8.27 -8.13 -10.25
N VAL A 39 -7.19 -8.58 -9.58
CA VAL A 39 -5.81 -8.34 -10.03
C VAL A 39 -5.56 -8.97 -11.41
N GLU A 40 -6.14 -10.13 -11.67
CA GLU A 40 -6.00 -10.85 -12.93
C GLU A 40 -6.93 -10.35 -14.04
N SER A 41 -7.84 -9.41 -13.73
CA SER A 41 -8.77 -8.83 -14.68
C SER A 41 -8.06 -8.31 -15.96
N PRO A 42 -8.64 -8.49 -17.16
CA PRO A 42 -8.10 -7.93 -18.40
C PRO A 42 -8.05 -6.39 -18.39
N TYR A 43 -8.94 -5.76 -17.63
CA TYR A 43 -9.03 -4.30 -17.53
C TYR A 43 -7.94 -3.74 -16.62
N THR A 44 -7.05 -2.93 -17.19
CA THR A 44 -5.91 -2.34 -16.45
C THR A 44 -6.38 -1.47 -15.27
N SER A 45 -7.50 -0.77 -15.41
CA SER A 45 -8.06 0.07 -14.35
C SER A 45 -8.50 -0.73 -13.12
N VAL A 46 -9.11 -1.90 -13.34
CA VAL A 46 -9.56 -2.82 -12.30
C VAL A 46 -8.37 -3.47 -11.61
N SER A 47 -7.43 -4.00 -12.41
CA SER A 47 -6.20 -4.62 -11.93
C SER A 47 -5.36 -3.64 -11.07
N ASN A 48 -5.18 -2.41 -11.54
CA ASN A 48 -4.45 -1.38 -10.79
C ASN A 48 -5.13 -1.03 -9.47
N ARG A 49 -6.46 -0.96 -9.46
CA ARG A 49 -7.23 -0.72 -8.24
C ARG A 49 -7.03 -1.82 -7.20
N ALA A 50 -7.10 -3.07 -7.64
CA ALA A 50 -6.90 -4.24 -6.79
C ALA A 50 -5.46 -4.30 -6.23
N MET A 51 -4.45 -4.05 -7.06
CA MET A 51 -3.05 -4.02 -6.60
C MET A 51 -2.80 -2.91 -5.57
N ARG A 52 -3.37 -1.71 -5.75
CA ARG A 52 -3.26 -0.62 -4.78
C ARG A 52 -3.88 -0.97 -3.43
N PHE A 53 -4.99 -1.70 -3.43
CA PHE A 53 -5.60 -2.19 -2.21
C PHE A 53 -4.64 -3.11 -1.43
N PHE A 54 -4.02 -4.10 -2.08
CA PHE A 54 -3.05 -4.98 -1.44
C PHE A 54 -1.80 -4.25 -0.94
N LEU A 55 -1.38 -3.22 -1.64
CA LEU A 55 -0.22 -2.40 -1.23
C LEU A 55 -0.56 -1.40 -0.11
N GLY A 56 -1.80 -1.31 0.33
CA GLY A 56 -2.24 -0.37 1.37
C GLY A 56 -2.06 1.11 1.00
N MET A 57 -1.75 1.42 -0.27
CA MET A 57 -1.44 2.80 -0.70
C MET A 57 -2.60 3.76 -0.44
N GLU A 58 -3.83 3.27 -0.51
CA GLU A 58 -5.01 4.10 -0.28
C GLU A 58 -5.32 4.33 1.19
N GLU A 59 -4.97 3.37 2.03
CA GLU A 59 -5.09 3.53 3.48
C GLU A 59 -4.09 4.56 3.99
N GLN A 60 -2.86 4.54 3.46
CA GLN A 60 -1.84 5.54 3.76
C GLN A 60 -2.28 6.93 3.28
N MET A 61 -2.72 7.07 2.03
CA MET A 61 -3.22 8.35 1.51
C MET A 61 -4.42 8.86 2.30
N ALA A 62 -5.37 7.99 2.65
CA ALA A 62 -6.52 8.37 3.46
C ALA A 62 -6.14 8.71 4.91
N ALA A 63 -5.09 8.11 5.46
CA ALA A 63 -4.54 8.46 6.76
C ALA A 63 -3.82 9.81 6.72
N ASP A 64 -3.03 10.06 5.69
CA ASP A 64 -2.33 11.33 5.47
C ASP A 64 -3.31 12.49 5.23
N ASP A 65 -4.35 12.27 4.42
CA ASP A 65 -5.41 13.26 4.20
C ASP A 65 -6.18 13.57 5.51
N LYS A 66 -6.43 12.55 6.33
CA LYS A 66 -7.06 12.76 7.64
C LYS A 66 -6.14 13.51 8.60
N ALA A 67 -4.86 13.16 8.65
CA ALA A 67 -3.88 13.84 9.47
C ALA A 67 -3.78 15.32 9.07
N ARG A 68 -3.68 15.58 7.76
CA ARG A 68 -3.62 16.94 7.23
C ARG A 68 -4.87 17.75 7.56
N THR A 69 -6.07 17.19 7.36
CA THR A 69 -7.32 17.87 7.72
C THR A 69 -7.48 18.08 9.22
N GLU A 70 -6.95 17.18 10.04
CA GLU A 70 -6.93 17.34 11.51
C GLU A 70 -5.95 18.41 11.95
N ASP A 71 -4.77 18.51 11.32
CA ASP A 71 -3.78 19.54 11.59
C ASP A 71 -4.26 20.94 11.16
N GLU A 72 -4.89 21.03 9.98
CA GLU A 72 -5.55 22.25 9.51
C GLU A 72 -6.69 22.67 10.47
N TRP A 73 -7.43 21.72 11.00
CA TRP A 73 -8.51 21.98 11.94
C TRP A 73 -7.99 22.35 13.34
N GLN A 74 -6.91 21.72 13.81
CA GLN A 74 -6.24 22.08 15.06
C GLN A 74 -5.59 23.45 14.97
N SER A 75 -4.94 23.78 13.87
CA SER A 75 -4.37 25.10 13.63
C SER A 75 -5.44 26.19 13.57
N ALA A 76 -6.59 25.90 12.96
CA ALA A 76 -7.73 26.82 12.94
C ALA A 76 -8.39 27.00 14.33
N ASN A 77 -8.33 25.99 15.19
CA ASN A 77 -8.90 26.04 16.55
C ASN A 77 -7.95 26.57 17.62
N THR A 78 -6.62 26.47 17.41
CA THR A 78 -5.62 27.04 18.31
C THR A 78 -5.46 28.55 18.16
N ILE A 79 -5.99 29.12 17.09
CA ILE A 79 -6.10 30.57 16.97
C ILE A 79 -7.24 31.03 17.87
N ASP A 80 -6.96 31.18 19.17
CA ASP A 80 -7.88 31.75 20.11
C ASP A 80 -7.84 33.29 19.94
N TYR A 81 -8.55 33.75 18.87
CA TYR A 81 -8.58 35.14 18.42
C TYR A 81 -9.04 36.13 19.47
N HIS A 82 -9.42 35.66 20.65
CA HIS A 82 -10.15 36.51 21.58
C HIS A 82 -9.87 36.21 23.03
N LEU A 83 -8.60 36.07 23.38
CA LEU A 83 -8.17 35.94 24.79
C LEU A 83 -8.72 37.06 25.66
N HIS A 84 -8.92 38.25 25.08
CA HIS A 84 -9.36 39.45 25.80
C HIS A 84 -10.81 39.85 25.52
N SER A 85 -11.57 39.12 24.73
CA SER A 85 -12.95 39.47 24.42
C SER A 85 -13.96 38.88 25.41
N ARG A 86 -15.04 39.62 25.65
CA ARG A 86 -16.13 39.20 26.57
C ARG A 86 -16.73 37.85 26.14
N LYS A 87 -16.72 36.86 27.05
CA LYS A 87 -17.25 35.52 26.81
C LYS A 87 -18.78 35.54 26.72
N THR A 88 -19.34 35.46 25.51
CA THR A 88 -20.79 35.35 25.30
C THR A 88 -21.24 33.87 25.44
N LYS A 89 -22.51 33.64 25.85
CA LYS A 89 -23.09 32.30 25.98
C LYS A 89 -23.01 31.48 24.69
N THR A 90 -23.13 32.11 23.54
CA THR A 90 -23.00 31.46 22.22
C THR A 90 -21.59 30.94 21.97
N ARG A 91 -20.59 31.68 22.37
CA ARG A 91 -19.18 31.38 22.25
C ARG A 91 -18.75 30.24 23.17
N GLN A 92 -19.22 30.27 24.43
CA GLN A 92 -19.03 29.17 25.37
C GLN A 92 -19.61 27.86 24.84
N ARG A 93 -20.77 27.89 24.17
CA ARG A 93 -21.37 26.71 23.51
C ARG A 93 -20.54 26.22 22.31
N GLN A 94 -19.95 27.14 21.55
CA GLN A 94 -19.06 26.78 20.44
C GLN A 94 -17.76 26.13 20.93
N THR A 95 -17.10 26.67 21.93
CA THR A 95 -15.89 26.08 22.53
C THR A 95 -16.17 24.70 23.15
N ILE A 96 -17.29 24.54 23.86
CA ILE A 96 -17.69 23.24 24.41
C ILE A 96 -17.97 22.22 23.29
N ARG A 97 -18.59 22.64 22.19
CA ARG A 97 -18.82 21.75 21.02
C ARG A 97 -17.50 21.36 20.36
N ALA A 98 -16.57 22.30 20.21
CA ALA A 98 -15.25 22.05 19.64
C ALA A 98 -14.44 21.08 20.53
N LEU A 99 -14.42 21.31 21.86
CA LEU A 99 -13.79 20.40 22.82
C LEU A 99 -14.41 18.99 22.84
N LYS A 100 -15.73 18.87 22.73
CA LYS A 100 -16.39 17.56 22.62
C LYS A 100 -16.04 16.85 21.31
N LYS A 101 -15.89 17.60 20.21
CA LYS A 101 -15.53 17.05 18.92
C LYS A 101 -14.07 16.57 18.92
N SER A 102 -13.14 17.35 19.51
CA SER A 102 -11.74 16.95 19.66
C SER A 102 -11.56 15.72 20.56
N LYS A 103 -12.25 15.67 21.72
CA LYS A 103 -12.25 14.47 22.57
C LYS A 103 -12.80 13.23 21.88
N ARG A 104 -13.88 13.35 21.08
CA ARG A 104 -14.40 12.24 20.28
C ARG A 104 -13.43 11.79 19.20
N ALA A 105 -12.70 12.71 18.57
CA ALA A 105 -11.67 12.40 17.60
C ALA A 105 -10.47 11.69 18.25
N GLN A 106 -10.04 12.15 19.43
CA GLN A 106 -9.00 11.49 20.23
C GLN A 106 -9.41 10.08 20.68
N MET A 107 -10.60 9.93 21.25
CA MET A 107 -11.12 8.60 21.63
C MET A 107 -11.21 7.64 20.43
N LYS A 108 -11.55 8.17 19.25
CA LYS A 108 -11.60 7.36 18.03
C LYS A 108 -10.21 6.99 17.54
N LYS A 109 -9.20 7.87 17.69
CA LYS A 109 -7.78 7.57 17.44
C LYS A 109 -7.25 6.52 18.42
N GLU A 110 -7.54 6.67 19.70
CA GLU A 110 -7.13 5.72 20.74
C GLU A 110 -7.79 4.35 20.57
N ALA A 111 -9.07 4.30 20.20
CA ALA A 111 -9.75 3.05 19.88
C ALA A 111 -9.17 2.37 18.62
N THR A 112 -8.82 3.15 17.60
CA THR A 112 -8.19 2.62 16.37
C THR A 112 -6.74 2.19 16.62
N ASN A 113 -6.03 2.89 17.49
CA ASN A 113 -4.67 2.51 17.89
C ASN A 113 -4.66 1.32 18.86
N ASN A 114 -5.65 1.20 19.76
CA ASN A 114 -5.74 0.07 20.69
C ASN A 114 -6.16 -1.25 20.02
N ASP A 115 -6.94 -1.20 18.95
CA ASP A 115 -7.33 -2.40 18.20
C ASP A 115 -6.20 -2.95 17.30
N GLY A 116 -5.13 -2.15 17.09
CA GLY A 116 -3.94 -2.54 16.32
C GLY A 116 -2.67 -2.78 17.17
N ILE A 117 -2.71 -2.51 18.48
CA ILE A 117 -1.50 -2.52 19.36
C ILE A 117 -1.64 -3.46 20.55
N LEU A 118 -2.50 -4.44 20.50
CA LEU A 118 -2.43 -5.56 21.44
C LEU A 118 -1.55 -6.64 20.84
N ASP A 119 -0.29 -6.51 21.09
CA ASP A 119 0.77 -7.50 21.13
C ASP A 119 2.06 -7.09 20.40
N ILE A 120 2.57 -5.89 20.69
CA ILE A 120 3.99 -5.60 20.47
C ILE A 120 4.71 -5.83 21.81
N GLY A 121 4.68 -7.07 22.25
CA GLY A 121 5.41 -7.53 23.40
C GLY A 121 6.12 -8.82 23.07
N LYS A 122 7.41 -8.73 22.72
CA LYS A 122 8.36 -9.83 22.79
C LYS A 122 8.31 -10.89 21.71
N ASP A 123 8.65 -10.51 20.47
CA ASP A 123 9.54 -11.39 19.68
C ASP A 123 10.32 -10.53 18.69
N GLU A 124 11.59 -10.43 18.98
CA GLU A 124 12.56 -9.66 18.21
C GLU A 124 12.76 -10.31 16.84
N GLY A 125 12.54 -9.57 15.79
CA GLY A 125 13.21 -9.78 14.51
C GLY A 125 12.44 -10.39 13.35
N VAL A 126 11.19 -10.81 13.49
CA VAL A 126 10.43 -11.39 12.39
C VAL A 126 9.10 -10.62 12.23
N ASP A 127 8.94 -10.03 11.04
CA ASP A 127 7.64 -9.65 10.46
C ASP A 127 6.98 -8.31 10.77
N ALA A 128 7.74 -7.23 10.92
CA ALA A 128 7.15 -5.88 10.83
C ALA A 128 6.45 -5.64 9.48
N SER A 129 6.93 -6.27 8.40
CA SER A 129 6.32 -6.19 7.07
C SER A 129 4.99 -6.94 6.96
N LYS A 130 4.84 -8.08 7.66
CA LYS A 130 3.58 -8.85 7.67
C LYS A 130 2.47 -8.10 8.40
N LYS A 131 2.79 -7.41 9.50
CA LYS A 131 1.80 -6.59 10.24
C LYS A 131 1.30 -5.37 9.46
N LEU A 132 2.11 -4.85 8.50
CA LEU A 132 1.73 -3.72 7.66
C LEU A 132 0.74 -4.07 6.55
N PHE A 133 0.69 -5.34 6.10
CA PHE A 133 -0.13 -5.75 4.95
C PHE A 133 -0.93 -7.03 5.24
N PRO A 134 -1.87 -6.98 6.18
CA PRO A 134 -2.64 -8.17 6.57
C PRO A 134 -3.45 -8.79 5.42
N THR A 135 -3.81 -7.98 4.41
CA THR A 135 -4.53 -8.45 3.22
C THR A 135 -3.71 -9.40 2.36
N ILE A 136 -2.39 -9.22 2.31
CA ILE A 136 -1.48 -10.09 1.55
C ILE A 136 -1.39 -11.47 2.20
N GLU A 137 -1.38 -11.55 3.52
CA GLU A 137 -1.31 -12.83 4.25
C GLU A 137 -2.55 -13.72 4.04
N LEU A 138 -3.70 -13.11 3.79
CA LEU A 138 -4.96 -13.82 3.54
C LEU A 138 -5.10 -14.37 2.12
N LEU A 139 -4.09 -14.23 1.27
CA LEU A 139 -4.08 -14.77 -0.08
C LEU A 139 -3.94 -16.30 -0.05
N ARG A 140 -4.84 -17.00 -0.77
CA ARG A 140 -4.83 -18.45 -0.86
C ARG A 140 -3.69 -18.99 -1.71
N ASP A 141 -3.45 -18.36 -2.86
CA ASP A 141 -2.41 -18.75 -3.81
C ASP A 141 -1.58 -17.53 -4.21
N PRO A 142 -0.62 -17.13 -3.36
CA PRO A 142 0.26 -16.01 -3.66
C PRO A 142 1.24 -16.32 -4.80
N GLN A 143 1.67 -17.58 -4.96
CA GLN A 143 2.59 -18.00 -6.01
C GLN A 143 1.94 -17.86 -7.40
N GLY A 144 0.77 -18.48 -7.59
CA GLY A 144 0.05 -18.42 -8.87
C GLY A 144 -0.31 -17.00 -9.24
N LEU A 145 -0.76 -16.19 -8.28
CA LEU A 145 -1.07 -14.77 -8.49
C LEU A 145 0.17 -13.98 -8.93
N ALA A 146 1.29 -14.16 -8.23
CA ALA A 146 2.54 -13.46 -8.55
C ALA A 146 3.06 -13.83 -9.95
N GLU A 147 3.03 -15.11 -10.31
CA GLU A 147 3.43 -15.60 -11.63
C GLU A 147 2.51 -15.08 -12.75
N SER A 148 1.20 -15.03 -12.51
CA SER A 148 0.21 -14.50 -13.45
C SER A 148 0.47 -13.01 -13.72
N VAL A 149 0.65 -12.21 -12.66
CA VAL A 149 0.96 -10.78 -12.78
C VAL A 149 2.33 -10.57 -13.44
N PHE A 150 3.33 -11.39 -13.13
CA PHE A 150 4.66 -11.32 -13.73
C PHE A 150 4.62 -11.65 -15.23
N ARG A 151 3.88 -12.69 -15.63
CA ARG A 151 3.67 -13.03 -17.05
C ARG A 151 3.06 -11.83 -17.78
N ARG A 152 2.04 -11.22 -17.21
CA ARG A 152 1.39 -10.03 -17.77
C ARG A 152 2.34 -8.84 -17.84
N LEU A 153 3.18 -8.62 -16.82
CA LEU A 153 4.19 -7.56 -16.81
C LEU A 153 5.18 -7.68 -17.99
N ARG A 154 5.54 -8.91 -18.35
CA ARG A 154 6.46 -9.17 -19.47
C ARG A 154 5.82 -9.02 -20.85
N THR A 155 4.54 -9.36 -20.98
CA THR A 155 3.84 -9.38 -22.27
C THR A 155 3.10 -8.09 -22.60
N SER A 156 2.65 -7.34 -21.58
CA SER A 156 1.84 -6.15 -21.79
C SER A 156 2.67 -4.91 -22.15
N ASN A 157 2.10 -4.08 -23.02
CA ASN A 157 2.66 -2.77 -23.35
C ASN A 157 2.00 -1.66 -22.51
N ASP A 158 1.91 -1.87 -21.19
CA ASP A 158 1.32 -0.89 -20.28
C ASP A 158 2.20 0.34 -20.09
N LYS A 159 1.58 1.41 -19.59
CA LYS A 159 2.28 2.63 -19.15
C LYS A 159 3.30 2.29 -18.07
N TYR A 160 4.41 3.05 -18.04
CA TYR A 160 5.50 2.85 -17.09
C TYR A 160 5.04 2.80 -15.63
N GLU A 161 4.12 3.69 -15.26
CA GLU A 161 3.55 3.73 -13.89
C GLU A 161 2.81 2.44 -13.51
N THR A 162 2.10 1.82 -14.48
CA THR A 162 1.42 0.54 -14.27
C THR A 162 2.45 -0.60 -14.14
N LYS A 163 3.52 -0.56 -14.94
CA LYS A 163 4.61 -1.53 -14.82
C LYS A 163 5.29 -1.43 -13.45
N LEU A 164 5.56 -0.21 -12.98
CA LEU A 164 6.15 0.04 -11.68
C LEU A 164 5.24 -0.45 -10.53
N LEU A 165 3.93 -0.21 -10.65
CA LEU A 165 2.94 -0.72 -9.67
C LEU A 165 2.94 -2.26 -9.63
N ARG A 166 3.00 -2.93 -10.78
CA ARG A 166 3.09 -4.40 -10.84
C ARG A 166 4.39 -4.91 -10.24
N ILE A 167 5.51 -4.26 -10.54
CA ILE A 167 6.80 -4.60 -9.93
C ILE A 167 6.70 -4.52 -8.40
N ASN A 168 6.20 -3.41 -7.87
CA ASN A 168 6.01 -3.25 -6.43
C ASN A 168 5.12 -4.35 -5.84
N PHE A 169 4.01 -4.68 -6.52
CA PHE A 169 3.10 -5.72 -6.04
C PHE A 169 3.76 -7.11 -6.02
N ILE A 170 4.42 -7.50 -7.11
CA ILE A 170 5.10 -8.80 -7.21
C ILE A 170 6.23 -8.91 -6.17
N THR A 171 7.07 -7.88 -6.06
CA THR A 171 8.19 -7.87 -5.11
C THR A 171 7.71 -7.92 -3.66
N ARG A 172 6.58 -7.29 -3.36
CA ARG A 172 5.94 -7.36 -2.05
C ARG A 172 5.41 -8.76 -1.75
N LEU A 173 4.74 -9.41 -2.71
CA LEU A 173 4.30 -10.80 -2.58
C LEU A 173 5.49 -11.73 -2.38
N THR A 174 6.54 -11.56 -3.21
CA THR A 174 7.76 -12.37 -3.15
C THR A 174 8.43 -12.26 -1.78
N GLY A 175 8.60 -11.06 -1.24
CA GLY A 175 9.22 -10.87 0.07
C GLY A 175 8.36 -11.36 1.23
N ASN A 176 7.04 -11.15 1.17
CA ASN A 176 6.15 -11.51 2.27
C ASN A 176 5.92 -13.03 2.39
N HIS A 177 5.78 -13.72 1.27
CA HIS A 177 5.55 -15.17 1.21
C HIS A 177 6.80 -15.99 0.87
N GLU A 178 7.96 -15.35 0.76
CA GLU A 178 9.24 -15.99 0.42
C GLU A 178 9.16 -16.81 -0.89
N LEU A 179 8.49 -16.25 -1.92
CA LEU A 179 8.23 -16.93 -3.19
C LEU A 179 9.50 -17.03 -4.05
N LEU A 180 9.63 -18.12 -4.79
CA LEU A 180 10.76 -18.34 -5.69
C LEU A 180 10.36 -18.04 -7.14
N ILE A 181 10.53 -16.79 -7.56
CA ILE A 181 10.31 -16.35 -8.95
C ILE A 181 11.67 -15.91 -9.53
N LEU A 182 12.51 -16.86 -9.88
CA LEU A 182 13.88 -16.58 -10.36
C LEU A 182 13.94 -15.61 -11.55
N PRO A 183 13.07 -15.70 -12.58
CA PRO A 183 13.10 -14.75 -13.70
C PRO A 183 12.80 -13.29 -13.31
N LEU A 184 12.25 -13.05 -12.11
CA LEU A 184 11.98 -11.70 -11.61
C LEU A 184 13.27 -10.92 -11.40
N TYR A 185 14.31 -11.56 -10.84
CA TYR A 185 15.57 -10.91 -10.52
C TYR A 185 16.30 -10.43 -11.78
N ALA A 186 16.39 -11.29 -12.79
CA ALA A 186 16.94 -10.93 -14.10
C ALA A 186 16.10 -9.83 -14.81
N PHE A 187 14.78 -9.81 -14.58
CA PHE A 187 13.91 -8.76 -15.09
C PHE A 187 14.16 -7.42 -14.40
N LEU A 188 14.32 -7.40 -13.08
CA LEU A 188 14.58 -6.20 -12.30
C LEU A 188 15.90 -5.54 -12.68
N GLN A 189 16.95 -6.32 -12.99
CA GLN A 189 18.25 -5.81 -13.46
C GLN A 189 18.11 -4.88 -14.67
N LYS A 190 17.16 -5.13 -15.57
CA LYS A 190 16.90 -4.30 -16.76
C LYS A 190 16.39 -2.89 -16.42
N TYR A 191 15.79 -2.73 -15.23
CA TYR A 191 15.26 -1.45 -14.75
C TYR A 191 16.22 -0.72 -13.81
N MET A 192 17.41 -1.27 -13.56
CA MET A 192 18.45 -0.67 -12.69
C MET A 192 19.49 0.14 -13.47
N GLY A 193 19.14 0.64 -14.66
CA GLY A 193 20.02 1.56 -15.40
C GLY A 193 20.11 2.93 -14.70
N GLY A 194 21.31 3.53 -14.66
CA GLY A 194 21.53 4.82 -13.99
C GLY A 194 20.71 5.99 -14.57
N HIS A 195 20.22 5.86 -15.81
CA HIS A 195 19.35 6.85 -16.47
C HIS A 195 17.86 6.54 -16.35
N GLN A 196 17.51 5.45 -15.66
CA GLN A 196 16.12 5.02 -15.55
C GLN A 196 15.36 5.93 -14.58
N ARG A 197 14.17 6.35 -14.99
CA ARG A 197 13.27 7.08 -14.11
C ARG A 197 12.89 6.19 -12.92
N ASP A 198 12.80 6.77 -11.72
CA ASP A 198 12.39 6.07 -10.48
C ASP A 198 13.24 4.85 -10.11
N VAL A 199 14.52 4.84 -10.50
CA VAL A 199 15.45 3.73 -10.21
C VAL A 199 15.57 3.45 -8.70
N THR A 200 15.50 4.47 -7.86
CA THR A 200 15.50 4.32 -6.38
C THR A 200 14.33 3.50 -5.89
N ALA A 201 13.14 3.67 -6.50
CA ALA A 201 11.98 2.85 -6.18
C ALA A 201 12.19 1.40 -6.61
N VAL A 202 12.76 1.16 -7.79
CA VAL A 202 13.08 -0.21 -8.27
C VAL A 202 14.11 -0.87 -7.36
N LEU A 203 15.12 -0.16 -6.90
CA LEU A 203 16.09 -0.68 -5.92
C LEU A 203 15.41 -1.06 -4.61
N ALA A 204 14.53 -0.21 -4.09
CA ALA A 204 13.75 -0.52 -2.89
C ALA A 204 12.86 -1.76 -3.07
N TYR A 205 12.21 -1.90 -4.22
CA TYR A 205 11.40 -3.07 -4.55
C TYR A 205 12.25 -4.34 -4.66
N THR A 206 13.46 -4.22 -5.19
CA THR A 206 14.39 -5.35 -5.26
C THR A 206 14.82 -5.82 -3.88
N VAL A 207 15.11 -4.89 -2.97
CA VAL A 207 15.41 -5.23 -1.56
C VAL A 207 14.23 -5.96 -0.91
N GLN A 208 12.99 -5.54 -1.20
CA GLN A 208 11.79 -6.22 -0.68
C GLN A 208 11.65 -7.67 -1.19
N ALA A 209 12.10 -7.94 -2.41
CA ALA A 209 12.02 -9.28 -3.00
C ALA A 209 13.14 -10.21 -2.51
N CYS A 210 14.19 -9.67 -1.91
CA CYS A 210 15.28 -10.48 -1.39
C CYS A 210 14.88 -11.15 -0.07
N HIS A 211 14.96 -12.46 -0.02
CA HIS A 211 14.72 -13.28 1.16
C HIS A 211 15.72 -14.44 1.20
N ARG A 212 15.75 -15.18 2.32
CA ARG A 212 16.77 -16.21 2.61
C ARG A 212 16.84 -17.37 1.61
N TYR A 213 15.77 -17.64 0.89
CA TYR A 213 15.71 -18.75 -0.08
C TYR A 213 16.13 -18.35 -1.49
N VAL A 214 16.43 -17.09 -1.75
CA VAL A 214 16.88 -16.65 -3.08
C VAL A 214 18.29 -17.18 -3.33
N PRO A 215 18.56 -17.85 -4.48
CA PRO A 215 19.89 -18.31 -4.83
C PRO A 215 20.89 -17.16 -4.86
N PRO A 216 22.12 -17.37 -4.31
CA PRO A 216 23.15 -16.34 -4.26
C PRO A 216 23.58 -15.84 -5.63
N ASP A 217 23.48 -16.67 -6.68
CA ASP A 217 23.84 -16.31 -8.06
C ASP A 217 22.95 -15.18 -8.60
N GLU A 218 21.65 -15.22 -8.31
CA GLU A 218 20.69 -14.16 -8.72
C GLU A 218 20.99 -12.85 -7.99
N ILE A 219 21.29 -12.92 -6.69
CA ILE A 219 21.67 -11.75 -5.89
C ILE A 219 23.01 -11.18 -6.36
N HIS A 220 23.98 -12.05 -6.69
CA HIS A 220 25.27 -11.61 -7.23
C HIS A 220 25.11 -10.83 -8.54
N GLY A 221 24.24 -11.27 -9.43
CA GLY A 221 23.90 -10.56 -10.68
C GLY A 221 23.37 -9.15 -10.42
N ILE A 222 22.47 -9.01 -9.46
CA ILE A 222 21.91 -7.71 -9.05
C ILE A 222 22.99 -6.81 -8.45
N LEU A 223 23.78 -7.31 -7.50
CA LEU A 223 24.85 -6.55 -6.86
C LEU A 223 25.89 -6.04 -7.87
N LYS A 224 26.27 -6.91 -8.83
CA LYS A 224 27.16 -6.52 -9.92
C LYS A 224 26.59 -5.38 -10.77
N THR A 225 25.29 -5.44 -11.07
CA THR A 225 24.60 -4.39 -11.83
C THR A 225 24.54 -3.08 -11.06
N ILE A 226 24.28 -3.13 -9.76
CA ILE A 226 24.26 -1.97 -8.88
C ILE A 226 25.67 -1.35 -8.80
N ALA A 227 26.69 -2.18 -8.57
CA ALA A 227 28.07 -1.72 -8.50
C ALA A 227 28.50 -1.02 -9.80
N HIS A 228 28.18 -1.61 -10.96
CA HIS A 228 28.54 -1.05 -12.25
C HIS A 228 27.81 0.27 -12.57
N ASN A 229 26.54 0.40 -12.19
CA ASN A 229 25.73 1.55 -12.57
C ASN A 229 25.80 2.73 -11.57
N PHE A 230 26.11 2.46 -10.31
CA PHE A 230 26.02 3.47 -9.25
C PHE A 230 27.32 3.69 -8.46
N ILE A 231 28.24 2.73 -8.48
CA ILE A 231 29.53 2.84 -7.79
C ILE A 231 30.61 3.01 -8.86
N THR A 232 30.84 4.25 -9.24
CA THR A 232 31.97 4.63 -10.11
C THR A 232 33.04 5.29 -9.27
N ASP A 233 34.26 4.76 -9.32
CA ASP A 233 35.43 5.45 -8.81
C ASP A 233 35.64 6.70 -9.67
N ARG A 234 35.45 7.88 -9.08
CA ARG A 234 35.87 9.18 -9.64
C ARG A 234 37.08 9.66 -8.90
#